data_83c3d68b9ea9731ad99c3fcfdd86fc2d
#
_entry.id   83c3d68b9ea9731ad99c3fcfdd86fc2d
#
_cell.length_a   1.000
_cell.length_b   1.000
_cell.length_c   1.000
_cell.angle_alpha   90.00
_cell.angle_beta   90.00
_cell.angle_gamma   90.00
#
_symmetry.space_group_name_H-M   'P 1'
#
loop_
_entity.id
_entity.type
_entity.pdbx_description
1 polymer ?
#
loop_
_entity_poly.entity_id
_entity_poly.type
_entity_poly.pdbx_seq_one_letter_code
_entity_poly.pdbx_strand_id
1 'polypeptide(L)'
;MKITEVLSEVFEWERPGIWNGGHFYGPGRLHKVTVKTDEGVYGCGWNGGTAAERPLNIFPPFVDYFRELLVGRDPTDTRGIAEDLGEKHIKILGPAGVNTQVLAAINIACWDIKGKALGKSVHQLLGGAQSRIRTYIAGGYYAEGKGLEELQEEVRFNVEEMH
;
A
#
# COMPACT_ATOMS: atom_id res chain seq x y z
N MET A 1 -13.93 19.83 2.51
CA MET A 1 -12.54 19.33 2.48
C MET A 1 -12.08 19.19 1.05
N LYS A 2 -10.89 19.69 0.73
CA LYS A 2 -10.31 19.58 -0.62
C LYS A 2 -8.86 19.13 -0.56
N ILE A 3 -8.45 18.33 -1.51
CA ILE A 3 -7.06 17.91 -1.68
C ILE A 3 -6.24 19.13 -2.07
N THR A 4 -5.15 19.38 -1.32
CA THR A 4 -4.21 20.48 -1.58
C THR A 4 -2.87 19.97 -2.12
N GLU A 5 -2.48 18.76 -1.73
CA GLU A 5 -1.18 18.20 -2.08
C GLU A 5 -1.24 16.68 -2.17
N VAL A 6 -0.51 16.10 -3.11
CA VAL A 6 -0.28 14.66 -3.23
C VAL A 6 1.24 14.44 -3.32
N LEU A 7 1.78 13.75 -2.34
CA LEU A 7 3.21 13.46 -2.22
C LEU A 7 3.49 12.01 -2.58
N SER A 8 4.66 11.78 -3.15
CA SER A 8 5.19 10.48 -3.52
C SER A 8 6.55 10.28 -2.86
N GLU A 9 6.68 9.24 -2.07
CA GLU A 9 7.89 8.94 -1.30
C GLU A 9 8.28 7.47 -1.49
N VAL A 10 9.55 7.21 -1.69
CA VAL A 10 10.10 5.85 -1.80
C VAL A 10 10.98 5.59 -0.60
N PHE A 11 10.73 4.48 0.08
CA PHE A 11 11.51 4.02 1.22
C PHE A 11 12.20 2.71 0.86
N GLU A 12 13.43 2.58 1.31
CA GLU A 12 14.20 1.35 1.22
C GLU A 12 14.91 1.12 2.56
N TRP A 13 14.92 -0.14 3.02
CA TRP A 13 15.63 -0.53 4.24
C TRP A 13 16.28 -1.89 4.05
N GLU A 14 17.40 -2.08 4.69
CA GLU A 14 18.08 -3.37 4.70
C GLU A 14 17.31 -4.39 5.53
N ARG A 15 17.28 -5.61 5.03
CA ARG A 15 16.80 -6.80 5.73
C ARG A 15 17.57 -8.00 5.20
N PRO A 16 17.65 -9.10 5.97
CA PRO A 16 18.19 -10.34 5.46
C PRO A 16 17.47 -10.77 4.18
N GLY A 17 18.24 -11.14 3.17
CA GLY A 17 17.69 -11.69 1.95
C GLY A 17 17.02 -13.03 2.21
N ILE A 18 15.86 -13.25 1.62
CA ILE A 18 15.12 -14.51 1.72
C ILE A 18 14.80 -15.06 0.33
N TRP A 19 14.66 -16.37 0.26
CA TRP A 19 14.26 -17.08 -0.95
C TRP A 19 12.90 -17.74 -0.77
N ASN A 20 12.03 -17.59 -1.77
CA ASN A 20 10.75 -18.26 -1.84
C ASN A 20 10.41 -18.64 -3.28
N GLY A 21 10.15 -19.91 -3.54
CA GLY A 21 9.78 -20.38 -4.87
C GLY A 21 10.81 -20.05 -5.96
N GLY A 22 12.11 -20.02 -5.62
CA GLY A 22 13.18 -19.66 -6.54
C GLY A 22 13.37 -18.15 -6.77
N HIS A 23 12.57 -17.30 -6.12
CA HIS A 23 12.74 -15.85 -6.16
C HIS A 23 13.49 -15.33 -4.94
N PHE A 24 14.44 -14.44 -5.19
CA PHE A 24 15.17 -13.73 -4.15
C PHE A 24 14.41 -12.45 -3.74
N TYR A 25 14.25 -12.28 -2.44
CA TYR A 25 13.68 -11.07 -1.84
C TYR A 25 14.76 -10.37 -1.03
N GLY A 26 15.31 -9.33 -1.58
CA GLY A 26 16.36 -8.50 -0.99
C GLY A 26 15.83 -7.42 -0.04
N PRO A 27 16.36 -6.19 -0.11
CA PRO A 27 15.95 -5.09 0.75
C PRO A 27 14.44 -4.87 0.78
N GLY A 28 13.94 -4.43 1.92
CA GLY A 28 12.56 -4.00 2.04
C GLY A 28 12.36 -2.70 1.28
N ARG A 29 11.26 -2.59 0.53
CA ARG A 29 10.95 -1.41 -0.30
C ARG A 29 9.49 -1.07 -0.21
N LEU A 30 9.18 0.23 -0.13
CA LEU A 30 7.84 0.76 -0.07
C LEU A 30 7.75 2.06 -0.86
N HIS A 31 6.73 2.17 -1.69
CA HIS A 31 6.30 3.44 -2.25
C HIS A 31 5.05 3.90 -1.50
N LYS A 32 5.11 5.10 -0.93
CA LYS A 32 4.03 5.72 -0.15
C LYS A 32 3.47 6.92 -0.91
N VAL A 33 2.16 7.03 -0.94
CA VAL A 33 1.43 8.21 -1.39
C VAL A 33 0.79 8.86 -0.17
N THR A 34 1.04 10.16 0.02
CA THR A 34 0.39 10.97 1.05
C THR A 34 -0.50 12.02 0.38
N VAL A 35 -1.77 12.03 0.72
CA VAL A 35 -2.75 13.02 0.26
C VAL A 35 -3.05 13.96 1.41
N LYS A 36 -2.85 15.28 1.22
CA LYS A 36 -3.14 16.32 2.21
C LYS A 36 -4.35 17.14 1.81
N THR A 37 -5.02 17.73 2.80
CA THR A 37 -6.22 18.52 2.60
C THR A 37 -6.11 19.92 3.21
N ASP A 38 -6.99 20.82 2.77
CA ASP A 38 -7.13 22.20 3.28
C ASP A 38 -7.61 22.26 4.75
N GLU A 39 -8.12 21.16 5.29
CA GLU A 39 -8.57 21.07 6.69
C GLU A 39 -7.52 20.43 7.62
N GLY A 40 -6.30 20.21 7.13
CA GLY A 40 -5.20 19.62 7.89
C GLY A 40 -5.28 18.10 8.09
N VAL A 41 -6.35 17.47 7.64
CA VAL A 41 -6.44 16.01 7.61
C VAL A 41 -5.59 15.47 6.44
N TYR A 42 -4.84 14.41 6.68
CA TYR A 42 -4.10 13.72 5.63
C TYR A 42 -4.30 12.22 5.70
N GLY A 43 -4.16 11.57 4.56
CA GLY A 43 -4.20 10.12 4.44
C GLY A 43 -2.99 9.56 3.73
N CYS A 44 -2.68 8.31 4.06
CA CYS A 44 -1.57 7.57 3.48
C CYS A 44 -2.08 6.29 2.80
N GLY A 45 -1.57 6.06 1.60
CA GLY A 45 -1.69 4.78 0.93
C GLY A 45 -0.32 4.34 0.43
N TRP A 46 -0.18 3.08 0.17
CA TRP A 46 1.08 2.54 -0.33
C TRP A 46 0.86 1.46 -1.36
N ASN A 47 1.87 1.28 -2.15
CA ASN A 47 2.01 0.17 -3.07
C ASN A 47 3.47 -0.27 -3.09
N GLY A 48 3.72 -1.30 -3.80
CA GLY A 48 5.04 -1.89 -3.88
C GLY A 48 5.03 -3.29 -3.31
N GLY A 49 6.03 -3.99 -3.61
CA GLY A 49 6.25 -5.34 -3.15
C GLY A 49 7.68 -5.49 -2.73
N THR A 50 7.88 -6.50 -1.96
CA THR A 50 9.17 -6.91 -1.45
C THR A 50 10.07 -7.54 -2.52
N ALA A 51 9.63 -7.64 -3.78
CA ALA A 51 10.46 -8.16 -4.85
C ALA A 51 11.59 -7.16 -5.16
N ALA A 52 12.82 -7.57 -4.88
CA ALA A 52 14.03 -6.77 -5.05
C ALA A 52 14.23 -6.19 -6.46
N GLU A 53 13.59 -6.79 -7.43
CA GLU A 53 13.75 -6.47 -8.85
C GLU A 53 12.85 -5.34 -9.37
N ARG A 54 11.92 -4.82 -8.55
CA ARG A 54 11.02 -3.76 -9.00
C ARG A 54 11.61 -2.38 -8.73
N PRO A 55 11.92 -1.60 -9.76
CA PRO A 55 12.36 -0.24 -9.58
C PRO A 55 11.20 0.62 -9.08
N LEU A 56 11.25 1.07 -7.82
CA LEU A 56 10.18 1.92 -7.25
C LEU A 56 10.16 3.34 -7.82
N ASN A 57 11.22 3.77 -8.46
CA ASN A 57 11.33 5.06 -9.15
C ASN A 57 10.39 5.22 -10.36
N ILE A 58 9.72 4.14 -10.77
CA ILE A 58 8.67 4.21 -11.81
C ILE A 58 7.35 4.77 -11.29
N PHE A 59 7.08 4.74 -9.99
CA PHE A 59 5.81 5.18 -9.42
C PHE A 59 5.64 6.71 -9.35
N PRO A 60 6.65 7.50 -8.92
CA PRO A 60 6.49 8.95 -8.77
C PRO A 60 5.96 9.68 -10.01
N PRO A 61 6.41 9.40 -11.25
CA PRO A 61 5.86 10.06 -12.43
C PRO A 61 4.35 9.81 -12.64
N PHE A 62 3.85 8.64 -12.26
CA PHE A 62 2.41 8.36 -12.30
C PHE A 62 1.64 9.09 -11.19
N VAL A 63 2.24 9.24 -10.00
CA VAL A 63 1.65 10.07 -8.95
C VAL A 63 1.56 11.53 -9.40
N ASP A 64 2.62 12.06 -10.02
CA ASP A 64 2.64 13.43 -10.55
C ASP A 64 1.55 13.65 -11.58
N TYR A 65 1.36 12.71 -12.49
CA TYR A 65 0.27 12.74 -13.47
C TYR A 65 -1.11 12.78 -12.80
N PHE A 66 -1.37 11.94 -11.82
CA PHE A 66 -2.65 11.92 -11.12
C PHE A 66 -2.84 13.10 -10.15
N ARG A 67 -1.78 13.69 -9.64
CA ARG A 67 -1.82 14.87 -8.76
C ARG A 67 -2.60 16.02 -9.40
N GLU A 68 -2.34 16.33 -10.66
CA GLU A 68 -3.02 17.40 -11.39
C GLU A 68 -4.53 17.19 -11.49
N LEU A 69 -4.97 15.93 -11.48
CA LEU A 69 -6.38 15.55 -11.58
C LEU A 69 -7.06 15.46 -10.21
N LEU A 70 -6.28 15.41 -9.12
CA LEU A 70 -6.75 15.21 -7.75
C LEU A 70 -6.85 16.51 -6.96
N VAL A 71 -5.92 17.46 -7.16
CA VAL A 71 -5.91 18.73 -6.41
C VAL A 71 -7.23 19.48 -6.64
N GLY A 72 -7.82 19.93 -5.54
CA GLY A 72 -9.12 20.60 -5.52
C GLY A 72 -10.34 19.68 -5.40
N ARG A 73 -10.17 18.36 -5.53
CA ARG A 73 -11.27 17.39 -5.33
C ARG A 73 -11.52 17.11 -3.85
N ASP A 74 -12.70 16.60 -3.55
CA ASP A 74 -13.05 16.11 -2.23
C ASP A 74 -12.53 14.67 -2.05
N PRO A 75 -11.56 14.41 -1.14
CA PRO A 75 -11.01 13.08 -0.94
C PRO A 75 -12.02 12.08 -0.33
N THR A 76 -13.11 12.58 0.26
CA THR A 76 -14.15 11.69 0.83
C THR A 76 -15.05 11.07 -0.24
N ASP A 77 -15.07 11.62 -1.46
CA ASP A 77 -15.69 11.01 -2.63
C ASP A 77 -14.78 9.91 -3.24
N THR A 78 -14.51 8.90 -2.43
CA THR A 78 -13.61 7.80 -2.80
C THR A 78 -14.07 7.05 -4.04
N ARG A 79 -15.38 6.90 -4.22
CA ARG A 79 -15.97 6.22 -5.38
C ARG A 79 -15.84 7.06 -6.65
N GLY A 80 -16.25 8.33 -6.61
CA GLY A 80 -16.17 9.21 -7.76
C GLY A 80 -14.73 9.44 -8.24
N ILE A 81 -13.76 9.51 -7.29
CA ILE A 81 -12.34 9.56 -7.65
C ILE A 81 -11.90 8.26 -8.33
N ALA A 82 -12.25 7.10 -7.78
CA ALA A 82 -11.83 5.80 -8.32
C ALA A 82 -12.43 5.53 -9.70
N GLU A 83 -13.72 5.84 -9.90
CA GLU A 83 -14.41 5.68 -11.18
C GLU A 83 -13.82 6.63 -12.24
N ASP A 84 -13.71 7.91 -11.92
CA ASP A 84 -13.25 8.92 -12.88
C ASP A 84 -11.78 8.70 -13.30
N LEU A 85 -10.89 8.46 -12.35
CA LEU A 85 -9.49 8.18 -12.66
C LEU A 85 -9.29 6.79 -13.27
N GLY A 86 -10.04 5.78 -12.81
CA GLY A 86 -9.98 4.43 -13.35
C GLY A 86 -10.49 4.37 -14.78
N GLU A 87 -11.72 4.80 -15.04
CA GLU A 87 -12.34 4.66 -16.36
C GLU A 87 -11.65 5.49 -17.44
N LYS A 88 -11.30 6.73 -17.14
CA LYS A 88 -10.67 7.63 -18.12
C LYS A 88 -9.24 7.24 -18.44
N HIS A 89 -8.48 6.82 -17.44
CA HIS A 89 -7.04 6.61 -17.59
C HIS A 89 -6.64 5.17 -17.88
N ILE A 90 -7.49 4.18 -17.55
CA ILE A 90 -7.28 2.79 -17.98
C ILE A 90 -7.20 2.67 -19.52
N LYS A 91 -7.99 3.44 -20.24
CA LYS A 91 -7.96 3.43 -21.71
C LYS A 91 -6.64 3.95 -22.30
N ILE A 92 -5.98 4.86 -21.57
CA ILE A 92 -4.72 5.50 -22.02
C ILE A 92 -3.51 4.73 -21.50
N LEU A 93 -3.55 4.33 -20.22
CA LEU A 93 -2.41 3.76 -19.50
C LEU A 93 -2.48 2.22 -19.36
N GLY A 94 -3.57 1.62 -19.81
CA GLY A 94 -3.83 0.19 -19.67
C GLY A 94 -4.53 -0.19 -18.34
N PRO A 95 -5.15 -1.37 -18.29
CA PRO A 95 -5.99 -1.83 -17.16
C PRO A 95 -5.21 -2.43 -16.00
N ALA A 96 -3.90 -2.52 -16.09
CA ALA A 96 -3.05 -3.18 -15.10
C ALA A 96 -1.67 -2.52 -15.02
N GLY A 97 -0.86 -2.95 -14.07
CA GLY A 97 0.51 -2.48 -13.92
C GLY A 97 0.65 -1.30 -12.98
N VAL A 98 1.59 -0.40 -13.30
CA VAL A 98 2.00 0.72 -12.42
C VAL A 98 0.88 1.70 -12.15
N ASN A 99 0.12 2.08 -13.18
CA ASN A 99 -1.01 3.01 -13.04
C ASN A 99 -2.06 2.49 -12.06
N THR A 100 -2.45 1.22 -12.14
CA THR A 100 -3.43 0.62 -11.23
C THR A 100 -2.90 0.56 -9.80
N GLN A 101 -1.61 0.27 -9.62
CA GLN A 101 -0.98 0.26 -8.30
C GLN A 101 -0.94 1.67 -7.68
N VAL A 102 -0.63 2.70 -8.47
CA VAL A 102 -0.66 4.09 -7.99
C VAL A 102 -2.09 4.53 -7.67
N LEU A 103 -3.07 4.21 -8.53
CA LEU A 103 -4.48 4.49 -8.24
C LEU A 103 -4.96 3.80 -6.96
N ALA A 104 -4.52 2.57 -6.71
CA ALA A 104 -4.84 1.86 -5.47
C ALA A 104 -4.25 2.58 -4.25
N ALA A 105 -3.00 3.05 -4.29
CA ALA A 105 -2.40 3.81 -3.21
C ALA A 105 -3.13 5.14 -2.95
N ILE A 106 -3.51 5.86 -4.00
CA ILE A 106 -4.32 7.08 -3.89
C ILE A 106 -5.69 6.78 -3.28
N ASN A 107 -6.35 5.71 -3.72
CA ASN A 107 -7.64 5.30 -3.18
C ASN A 107 -7.55 4.92 -1.70
N ILE A 108 -6.54 4.19 -1.29
CA ILE A 108 -6.28 3.87 0.13
C ILE A 108 -6.09 5.15 0.94
N ALA A 109 -5.31 6.12 0.45
CA ALA A 109 -5.12 7.40 1.12
C ALA A 109 -6.44 8.18 1.28
N CYS A 110 -7.31 8.17 0.26
CA CYS A 110 -8.63 8.80 0.34
C CYS A 110 -9.55 8.09 1.36
N TRP A 111 -9.54 6.77 1.43
CA TRP A 111 -10.25 6.03 2.46
C TRP A 111 -9.72 6.31 3.86
N ASP A 112 -8.41 6.47 4.05
CA ASP A 112 -7.80 6.85 5.32
C ASP A 112 -8.27 8.26 5.75
N ILE A 113 -8.30 9.23 4.82
CA ILE A 113 -8.87 10.57 5.08
C ILE A 113 -10.34 10.46 5.49
N LYS A 114 -11.14 9.71 4.73
CA LYS A 114 -12.57 9.53 5.01
C LYS A 114 -12.81 8.92 6.39
N GLY A 115 -12.01 7.92 6.75
CA GLY A 115 -12.06 7.32 8.09
C GLY A 115 -11.75 8.33 9.19
N LYS A 116 -10.67 9.10 9.04
CA LYS A 116 -10.25 10.15 9.99
C LYS A 116 -11.29 11.24 10.12
N ALA A 117 -11.82 11.73 9.00
CA ALA A 117 -12.83 12.79 8.99
C ALA A 117 -14.14 12.36 9.67
N LEU A 118 -14.52 11.08 9.58
CA LEU A 118 -15.72 10.53 10.18
C LEU A 118 -15.51 9.90 11.56
N GLY A 119 -14.26 9.87 12.07
CA GLY A 119 -13.92 9.19 13.33
C GLY A 119 -14.22 7.69 13.32
N LYS A 120 -14.12 7.04 12.15
CA LYS A 120 -14.42 5.62 11.95
C LYS A 120 -13.26 4.90 11.26
N SER A 121 -13.05 3.64 11.63
CA SER A 121 -12.13 2.80 10.87
C SER A 121 -12.65 2.51 9.46
N VAL A 122 -11.76 2.28 8.51
CA VAL A 122 -12.14 1.86 7.14
C VAL A 122 -12.97 0.58 7.19
N HIS A 123 -12.64 -0.37 8.09
CA HIS A 123 -13.44 -1.57 8.36
C HIS A 123 -14.91 -1.25 8.66
N GLN A 124 -15.17 -0.28 9.55
CA GLN A 124 -16.54 0.15 9.88
C GLN A 124 -17.24 0.82 8.69
N LEU A 125 -16.51 1.63 7.91
CA LEU A 125 -17.04 2.29 6.72
C LEU A 125 -17.39 1.29 5.61
N LEU A 126 -16.71 0.16 5.54
CA LEU A 126 -16.96 -0.93 4.60
C LEU A 126 -18.01 -1.95 5.09
N GLY A 127 -18.68 -1.66 6.19
CA GLY A 127 -19.78 -2.49 6.71
C GLY A 127 -19.46 -3.27 7.98
N GLY A 128 -18.20 -3.41 8.37
CA GLY A 128 -17.78 -3.97 9.67
C GLY A 128 -18.30 -5.36 9.99
N ALA A 129 -18.44 -6.23 8.98
CA ALA A 129 -19.15 -7.50 9.10
C ALA A 129 -18.51 -8.50 10.08
N GLN A 130 -17.19 -8.41 10.27
CA GLN A 130 -16.46 -9.30 11.17
C GLN A 130 -15.46 -8.53 12.01
N SER A 131 -15.51 -8.67 13.34
CA SER A 131 -14.55 -8.06 14.25
C SER A 131 -13.25 -8.85 14.36
N ARG A 132 -13.26 -10.12 13.97
CA ARG A 132 -12.11 -11.02 13.92
C ARG A 132 -12.06 -11.75 12.60
N ILE A 133 -10.88 -11.87 12.03
CA ILE A 133 -10.60 -12.62 10.81
C ILE A 133 -9.48 -13.60 11.06
N ARG A 134 -9.63 -14.82 10.55
CA ARG A 134 -8.55 -15.80 10.58
C ARG A 134 -7.43 -15.34 9.65
N THR A 135 -6.22 -15.29 10.18
CA THR A 135 -5.01 -14.94 9.43
C THR A 135 -4.03 -16.11 9.45
N TYR A 136 -3.01 -16.03 8.63
CA TYR A 136 -1.82 -16.86 8.73
C TYR A 136 -0.57 -15.97 8.73
N ILE A 137 0.48 -16.44 9.33
CA ILE A 137 1.78 -15.76 9.34
C ILE A 137 2.62 -16.36 8.23
N ALA A 138 3.02 -15.54 7.27
CA ALA A 138 3.93 -15.96 6.22
C ALA A 138 5.34 -16.05 6.78
N GLY A 139 5.91 -17.26 6.78
CA GLY A 139 7.24 -17.54 7.31
C GLY A 139 7.83 -18.81 6.69
N GLY A 140 8.92 -19.31 7.28
CA GLY A 140 9.58 -20.50 6.80
C GLY A 140 10.39 -20.31 5.52
N TYR A 141 10.77 -19.07 5.20
CA TYR A 141 11.54 -18.76 4.00
C TYR A 141 13.01 -19.20 4.17
N TYR A 142 13.63 -19.55 3.05
CA TYR A 142 15.05 -19.87 3.01
C TYR A 142 15.87 -18.58 3.08
N ALA A 143 16.93 -18.60 3.90
CA ALA A 143 17.89 -17.52 4.01
C ALA A 143 19.29 -18.10 4.19
N GLU A 144 20.32 -17.34 3.85
CA GLU A 144 21.70 -17.74 4.07
C GLU A 144 21.93 -17.91 5.59
N GLY A 145 22.56 -19.02 5.99
CA GLY A 145 22.82 -19.35 7.39
C GLY A 145 21.60 -19.85 8.19
N LYS A 146 20.42 -19.95 7.56
CA LYS A 146 19.22 -20.45 8.21
C LYS A 146 19.08 -21.96 8.03
N GLY A 147 19.38 -22.70 9.08
CA GLY A 147 19.22 -24.15 9.15
C GLY A 147 17.90 -24.58 9.78
N LEU A 148 17.87 -25.84 10.22
CA LEU A 148 16.67 -26.42 10.83
C LEU A 148 16.34 -25.81 12.19
N GLU A 149 17.35 -25.46 12.96
CA GLU A 149 17.20 -24.88 14.31
C GLU A 149 16.56 -23.49 14.23
N GLU A 150 17.09 -22.63 13.38
CA GLU A 150 16.55 -21.27 13.14
C GLU A 150 15.12 -21.32 12.59
N LEU A 151 14.82 -22.31 11.74
CA LEU A 151 13.46 -22.51 11.24
C LEU A 151 12.51 -22.94 12.36
N GLN A 152 12.95 -23.82 13.27
CA GLN A 152 12.13 -24.23 14.41
C GLN A 152 11.88 -23.09 15.38
N GLU A 153 12.89 -22.26 15.64
CA GLU A 153 12.75 -21.06 16.47
C GLU A 153 11.76 -20.04 15.86
N GLU A 154 11.86 -19.78 14.56
CA GLU A 154 10.91 -18.91 13.85
C GLU A 154 9.48 -19.44 13.95
N VAL A 155 9.26 -20.72 13.71
CA VAL A 155 7.93 -21.34 13.80
C VAL A 155 7.40 -21.25 15.23
N ARG A 156 8.24 -21.51 16.23
CA ARG A 156 7.86 -21.38 17.66
C ARG A 156 7.46 -19.94 17.99
N PHE A 157 8.28 -18.96 17.62
CA PHE A 157 7.98 -17.55 17.80
C PHE A 157 6.65 -17.16 17.16
N ASN A 158 6.43 -17.57 15.90
CA ASN A 158 5.19 -17.26 15.17
C ASN A 158 3.94 -17.87 15.83
N VAL A 159 4.08 -19.05 16.47
CA VAL A 159 2.95 -19.73 17.13
C VAL A 159 2.70 -19.21 18.54
N GLU A 160 3.76 -18.88 19.29
CA GLU A 160 3.67 -18.54 20.72
C GLU A 160 3.51 -17.03 20.98
N GLU A 161 4.13 -16.18 20.13
CA GLU A 161 4.23 -14.73 20.38
C GLU A 161 3.36 -13.88 19.46
N MET A 162 2.95 -14.40 18.28
CA MET A 162 2.23 -13.65 17.27
C MET A 162 0.72 -13.94 17.25
N HIS A 163 0.11 -14.21 18.39
CA HIS A 163 -1.33 -14.51 18.55
C HIS A 163 -2.24 -13.29 18.35
#